data_d19e11cdad4c069bb87dd06892f49c29
#
_entry.id   d19e11cdad4c069bb87dd06892f49c29
#
_cell.length_a   1.000
_cell.length_b   1.000
_cell.length_c   1.000
_cell.angle_alpha   90.00
_cell.angle_beta   90.00
_cell.angle_gamma   90.00
#
_symmetry.space_group_name_H-M   'P 1'
#
loop_
_entity.id
_entity.type
_entity.pdbx_description
1 polymer ?
#
loop_
_entity_poly.entity_id
_entity_poly.type
_entity_poly.pdbx_seq_one_letter_code
_entity_poly.pdbx_strand_id
1 'polypeptide(L)'
;MAWKNVIASGDIPVSPELVWLLVRDFCGKWHPAISTMGAEHDKSGRLLRVFTVHSQDVVYRERLTWFSDSDRSMSYTHVEGIHGVEIYNAQLLVSNNKDGGARITMTAKLLAPDPRDEEIAIGTKKIFDEAIIEIKKLTKLPMPLQAPSNSNFAYDKPIQTFAFGDTPRLAISHIGEPSETLCLFLHGIGGNKSNWNQQLASVAPYVQSAALDLRGYGESTLGEIQSNVDEYCDDILSVADRLGALNLVLCGLSYGSWIATSFAMRYPNRLSALVLSGGCTGMSEALPEEREAFRLSREVPINEGKTPADFSEDLLPVISGPDISNAIKVELLNSMQAIPTETYIDALKCFTNPVEKFDFSKITMPVLLMTGEHDKLAPPDEIRGVAKRIFETAPEPDVRFECVTGAGHVCNLENPNSYNTALVDFIMRVIQ
;
A
#
# COMPACT_ATOMS: atom_id res chain seq x y z
N MET A 1 3.07 23.67 28.72
CA MET A 1 3.39 22.36 28.09
C MET A 1 4.49 22.56 27.06
N ALA A 2 5.53 21.76 27.11
CA ALA A 2 6.60 21.78 26.12
C ALA A 2 6.76 20.38 25.50
N TRP A 3 7.14 20.33 24.23
CA TRP A 3 7.44 19.08 23.58
C TRP A 3 8.73 18.49 24.16
N LYS A 4 8.70 17.20 24.48
CA LYS A 4 9.88 16.40 24.81
C LYS A 4 10.19 15.44 23.67
N ASN A 5 11.48 15.30 23.36
CA ASN A 5 11.98 14.33 22.41
C ASN A 5 12.87 13.33 23.17
N VAL A 6 12.58 12.06 22.98
CA VAL A 6 13.35 10.95 23.55
C VAL A 6 14.02 10.20 22.43
N ILE A 7 15.27 9.83 22.58
CA ILE A 7 16.01 9.02 21.62
C ILE A 7 16.86 7.98 22.36
N ALA A 8 16.85 6.76 21.85
CA ALA A 8 17.78 5.70 22.21
C ALA A 8 18.27 5.03 20.92
N SER A 9 19.53 4.66 20.90
CA SER A 9 20.10 3.93 19.75
C SER A 9 21.19 2.96 20.19
N GLY A 10 21.39 1.90 19.43
CA GLY A 10 22.43 0.92 19.71
C GLY A 10 22.83 0.12 18.47
N ASP A 11 24.11 -0.21 18.38
CA ASP A 11 24.65 -1.05 17.33
C ASP A 11 24.54 -2.53 17.73
N ILE A 12 24.19 -3.38 16.78
CA ILE A 12 23.96 -4.81 16.92
C ILE A 12 24.78 -5.52 15.85
N PRO A 13 25.62 -6.52 16.22
CA PRO A 13 26.59 -7.13 15.30
C PRO A 13 25.98 -8.23 14.42
N VAL A 14 24.73 -8.02 13.94
CA VAL A 14 24.05 -8.90 12.97
C VAL A 14 23.40 -8.03 11.90
N SER A 15 22.98 -8.63 10.79
CA SER A 15 22.39 -7.87 9.68
C SER A 15 21.10 -7.15 10.10
N PRO A 16 20.78 -5.99 9.47
CA PRO A 16 19.53 -5.28 9.73
C PRO A 16 18.28 -6.13 9.51
N GLU A 17 18.31 -7.01 8.52
CA GLU A 17 17.20 -7.92 8.19
C GLU A 17 16.89 -8.85 9.37
N LEU A 18 17.91 -9.42 10.01
CA LEU A 18 17.74 -10.29 11.18
C LEU A 18 17.18 -9.52 12.38
N VAL A 19 17.66 -8.30 12.62
CA VAL A 19 17.11 -7.45 13.69
C VAL A 19 15.66 -7.08 13.38
N TRP A 20 15.36 -6.73 12.12
CA TRP A 20 14.00 -6.38 11.72
C TRP A 20 13.04 -7.55 11.87
N LEU A 21 13.41 -8.76 11.44
CA LEU A 21 12.60 -9.96 11.62
C LEU A 21 12.23 -10.22 13.10
N LEU A 22 13.10 -9.87 14.02
CA LEU A 22 12.84 -10.01 15.46
C LEU A 22 11.81 -9.01 15.97
N VAL A 23 11.81 -7.77 15.47
CA VAL A 23 11.02 -6.66 16.03
C VAL A 23 9.83 -6.23 15.16
N ARG A 24 9.73 -6.73 13.89
CA ARG A 24 8.72 -6.29 12.92
C ARG A 24 7.28 -6.62 13.32
N ASP A 25 7.08 -7.66 14.12
CA ASP A 25 5.75 -7.95 14.65
C ASP A 25 5.39 -6.91 15.71
N PHE A 26 4.49 -5.99 15.32
CA PHE A 26 4.04 -4.92 16.21
C PHE A 26 3.38 -5.44 17.49
N CYS A 27 2.70 -6.60 17.40
CA CYS A 27 2.09 -7.29 18.53
C CYS A 27 2.98 -8.38 19.13
N GLY A 28 4.24 -8.46 18.71
CA GLY A 28 5.22 -9.44 19.21
C GLY A 28 5.68 -9.14 20.63
N LYS A 29 5.78 -10.19 21.43
CA LYS A 29 6.24 -10.12 22.84
C LYS A 29 7.76 -10.27 22.94
N TRP A 30 8.52 -9.35 22.39
CA TRP A 30 9.98 -9.36 22.44
C TRP A 30 10.60 -8.45 23.51
N HIS A 31 9.84 -7.45 24.03
CA HIS A 31 10.33 -6.53 25.05
C HIS A 31 10.26 -7.15 26.46
N PRO A 32 11.33 -7.08 27.29
CA PRO A 32 11.40 -7.80 28.56
C PRO A 32 10.42 -7.26 29.61
N ALA A 33 9.99 -6.00 29.53
CA ALA A 33 9.03 -5.44 30.47
C ALA A 33 7.58 -5.93 30.25
N ILE A 34 7.28 -6.51 29.07
CA ILE A 34 5.90 -6.89 28.70
C ILE A 34 5.52 -8.22 29.37
N SER A 35 4.45 -8.19 30.15
CA SER A 35 3.85 -9.36 30.78
C SER A 35 2.88 -10.09 29.86
N THR A 36 1.90 -9.38 29.31
CA THR A 36 0.93 -9.89 28.31
C THR A 36 0.98 -9.06 27.06
N MET A 37 0.66 -9.67 25.92
CA MET A 37 0.54 -8.97 24.63
C MET A 37 -0.63 -9.56 23.84
N GLY A 38 -1.43 -8.70 23.24
CA GLY A 38 -2.55 -9.04 22.34
C GLY A 38 -2.70 -8.01 21.23
N ALA A 39 -3.56 -8.33 20.28
CA ALA A 39 -3.96 -7.46 19.19
C ALA A 39 -5.45 -7.17 19.27
N GLU A 40 -5.84 -5.94 19.04
CA GLU A 40 -7.22 -5.47 18.87
C GLU A 40 -7.29 -4.60 17.61
N HIS A 41 -8.50 -4.32 17.14
CA HIS A 41 -8.73 -3.34 16.08
C HIS A 41 -9.67 -2.25 16.61
N ASP A 42 -9.39 -1.00 16.24
CA ASP A 42 -10.31 0.09 16.54
C ASP A 42 -11.55 0.05 15.60
N LYS A 43 -12.50 0.97 15.81
CA LYS A 43 -13.74 1.04 15.03
C LYS A 43 -13.53 1.28 13.53
N SER A 44 -12.34 1.71 13.15
CA SER A 44 -11.94 1.96 11.76
C SER A 44 -11.03 0.86 11.20
N GLY A 45 -10.93 -0.30 11.88
CA GLY A 45 -10.13 -1.43 11.45
C GLY A 45 -8.62 -1.28 11.63
N ARG A 46 -8.13 -0.28 12.38
CA ARG A 46 -6.70 -0.04 12.58
C ARG A 46 -6.15 -0.89 13.72
N LEU A 47 -4.95 -1.43 13.53
CA LEU A 47 -4.31 -2.35 14.46
C LEU A 47 -3.85 -1.63 15.74
N LEU A 48 -4.29 -2.17 16.87
CA LEU A 48 -3.86 -1.81 18.23
C LEU A 48 -3.07 -2.98 18.83
N ARG A 49 -1.93 -2.69 19.43
CA ARG A 49 -1.34 -3.63 20.39
C ARG A 49 -1.83 -3.29 21.79
N VAL A 50 -2.20 -4.33 22.54
CA VAL A 50 -2.71 -4.24 23.90
C VAL A 50 -1.80 -5.05 24.80
N PHE A 51 -1.23 -4.42 25.81
CA PHE A 51 -0.27 -5.09 26.67
C PHE A 51 -0.31 -4.62 28.12
N THR A 52 0.22 -5.47 29.00
CA THR A 52 0.52 -5.13 30.40
C THR A 52 2.01 -5.27 30.65
N VAL A 53 2.52 -4.60 31.67
CA VAL A 53 3.92 -4.72 32.10
C VAL A 53 4.03 -5.36 33.47
N HIS A 54 5.15 -6.06 33.74
CA HIS A 54 5.34 -6.82 34.98
C HIS A 54 5.26 -5.98 36.26
N SER A 55 5.54 -4.70 36.19
CA SER A 55 5.64 -3.80 37.34
C SER A 55 4.38 -3.03 37.67
N GLN A 56 3.33 -3.11 36.86
CA GLN A 56 2.14 -2.29 36.96
C GLN A 56 0.88 -3.04 36.50
N ASP A 57 -0.21 -2.84 37.24
CA ASP A 57 -1.55 -3.35 36.84
C ASP A 57 -2.27 -2.31 35.96
N VAL A 58 -1.64 -1.98 34.83
CA VAL A 58 -2.15 -1.01 33.85
C VAL A 58 -2.16 -1.68 32.48
N VAL A 59 -3.27 -1.52 31.76
CA VAL A 59 -3.40 -1.94 30.37
C VAL A 59 -2.97 -0.77 29.49
N TYR A 60 -2.03 -1.03 28.61
CA TYR A 60 -1.55 -0.10 27.59
C TYR A 60 -2.15 -0.44 26.24
N ARG A 61 -2.58 0.60 25.50
CA ARG A 61 -3.01 0.47 24.11
C ARG A 61 -2.23 1.44 23.25
N GLU A 62 -1.65 0.93 22.18
CA GLU A 62 -0.93 1.71 21.19
C GLU A 62 -1.39 1.33 19.78
N ARG A 63 -1.58 2.32 18.93
CA ARG A 63 -2.04 2.15 17.56
C ARG A 63 -0.89 2.28 16.59
N LEU A 64 -0.77 1.32 15.68
CA LEU A 64 0.18 1.40 14.59
C LEU A 64 -0.24 2.50 13.61
N THR A 65 0.69 3.38 13.23
CA THR A 65 0.42 4.54 12.37
C THR A 65 1.25 4.55 11.10
N TRP A 66 2.42 3.89 11.12
CA TRP A 66 3.31 3.69 9.99
C TRP A 66 3.95 2.33 10.06
N PHE A 67 4.10 1.67 8.92
CA PHE A 67 4.85 0.43 8.82
C PHE A 67 5.49 0.30 7.43
N SER A 68 6.74 -0.18 7.39
CA SER A 68 7.44 -0.53 6.16
C SER A 68 8.45 -1.63 6.42
N ASP A 69 8.29 -2.78 5.77
CA ASP A 69 9.28 -3.86 5.79
C ASP A 69 10.52 -3.46 4.98
N SER A 70 10.33 -2.81 3.85
CA SER A 70 11.42 -2.36 2.98
C SER A 70 12.31 -1.30 3.65
N ASP A 71 11.72 -0.37 4.39
CA ASP A 71 12.44 0.65 5.15
C ASP A 71 12.81 0.18 6.57
N ARG A 72 12.38 -1.03 6.98
CA ARG A 72 12.57 -1.60 8.33
C ARG A 72 12.21 -0.61 9.43
N SER A 73 11.00 -0.05 9.33
CA SER A 73 10.52 1.00 10.22
C SER A 73 9.05 0.83 10.60
N MET A 74 8.73 1.21 11.84
CA MET A 74 7.34 1.36 12.29
C MET A 74 7.19 2.57 13.18
N SER A 75 6.00 3.19 13.16
CA SER A 75 5.62 4.24 14.10
C SER A 75 4.27 3.90 14.74
N TYR A 76 4.08 4.34 15.96
CA TYR A 76 2.86 4.10 16.72
C TYR A 76 2.55 5.27 17.64
N THR A 77 1.27 5.41 17.97
CA THR A 77 0.78 6.43 18.89
C THR A 77 0.14 5.79 20.11
N HIS A 78 0.29 6.43 21.24
CA HIS A 78 -0.39 6.05 22.46
C HIS A 78 -1.90 6.31 22.36
N VAL A 79 -2.69 5.38 22.87
CA VAL A 79 -4.16 5.47 22.94
C VAL A 79 -4.60 5.44 24.42
N GLU A 80 -4.01 4.55 25.23
CA GLU A 80 -4.40 4.37 26.65
C GLU A 80 -3.24 3.81 27.48
N GLY A 81 -3.19 4.15 28.78
CA GLY A 81 -2.29 3.57 29.78
C GLY A 81 -1.23 4.53 30.33
N ILE A 82 -0.80 5.55 29.58
CA ILE A 82 0.16 6.55 30.07
C ILE A 82 -0.62 7.74 30.67
N HIS A 83 -0.72 7.78 31.99
CA HIS A 83 -1.44 8.86 32.66
C HIS A 83 -0.80 10.22 32.43
N GLY A 84 -1.64 11.21 32.06
CA GLY A 84 -1.26 12.61 31.94
C GLY A 84 -0.49 12.93 30.65
N VAL A 85 -0.32 11.98 29.71
CA VAL A 85 0.17 12.29 28.36
C VAL A 85 -0.99 12.76 27.48
N GLU A 86 -0.78 13.84 26.74
CA GLU A 86 -1.75 14.32 25.74
C GLU A 86 -1.43 13.76 24.36
N ILE A 87 -0.14 13.73 24.02
CA ILE A 87 0.35 13.18 22.76
C ILE A 87 1.60 12.36 23.05
N TYR A 88 1.66 11.17 22.47
CA TYR A 88 2.84 10.33 22.49
C TYR A 88 2.93 9.58 21.17
N ASN A 89 3.92 9.92 20.36
CA ASN A 89 4.23 9.27 19.10
C ASN A 89 5.63 8.70 19.17
N ALA A 90 5.77 7.41 18.85
CA ALA A 90 7.04 6.73 18.87
C ALA A 90 7.35 6.08 17.53
N GLN A 91 8.64 5.87 17.26
CA GLN A 91 9.14 5.22 16.06
C GLN A 91 10.27 4.26 16.43
N LEU A 92 10.31 3.14 15.73
CA LEU A 92 11.41 2.19 15.70
C LEU A 92 11.93 2.10 14.26
N LEU A 93 13.25 2.23 14.09
CA LEU A 93 13.97 2.15 12.82
C LEU A 93 15.17 1.21 12.96
N VAL A 94 15.35 0.32 12.01
CA VAL A 94 16.53 -0.53 11.88
C VAL A 94 17.28 -0.18 10.59
N SER A 95 18.51 0.27 10.73
CA SER A 95 19.36 0.70 9.60
C SER A 95 20.70 -0.03 9.60
N ASN A 96 21.48 0.11 8.54
CA ASN A 96 22.85 -0.35 8.52
C ASN A 96 23.70 0.50 9.48
N ASN A 97 24.63 -0.13 10.19
CA ASN A 97 25.71 0.58 10.89
C ASN A 97 26.96 0.66 10.01
N LYS A 98 27.98 1.35 10.52
CA LYS A 98 29.25 1.56 9.77
C LYS A 98 30.08 0.28 9.62
N ASP A 99 29.84 -0.72 10.44
CA ASP A 99 30.64 -1.95 10.53
C ASP A 99 29.96 -3.15 9.82
N GLY A 100 28.90 -2.88 9.03
CA GLY A 100 28.14 -3.91 8.30
C GLY A 100 27.09 -4.64 9.14
N GLY A 101 26.87 -4.26 10.39
CA GLY A 101 25.79 -4.74 11.24
C GLY A 101 24.59 -3.80 11.22
N ALA A 102 23.64 -4.02 12.15
CA ALA A 102 22.46 -3.18 12.32
C ALA A 102 22.69 -2.05 13.32
N ARG A 103 21.99 -0.93 13.10
CA ARG A 103 21.71 0.08 14.11
C ARG A 103 20.20 0.15 14.33
N ILE A 104 19.78 -0.07 15.58
CA ILE A 104 18.40 0.20 15.99
C ILE A 104 18.32 1.60 16.61
N THR A 105 17.31 2.36 16.22
CA THR A 105 17.00 3.68 16.75
C THR A 105 15.54 3.71 17.16
N MET A 106 15.27 4.08 18.40
CA MET A 106 13.94 4.30 18.93
C MET A 106 13.80 5.76 19.34
N THR A 107 12.75 6.41 18.85
CA THR A 107 12.46 7.81 19.16
C THR A 107 11.04 7.95 19.69
N ALA A 108 10.79 8.92 20.54
CA ALA A 108 9.45 9.35 20.92
C ALA A 108 9.38 10.87 20.98
N LYS A 109 8.23 11.39 20.56
CA LYS A 109 7.86 12.80 20.73
C LYS A 109 6.60 12.83 21.56
N LEU A 110 6.65 13.50 22.69
CA LEU A 110 5.52 13.53 23.62
C LEU A 110 5.19 14.96 24.11
N LEU A 111 3.93 15.15 24.46
CA LEU A 111 3.39 16.35 25.07
C LEU A 111 2.63 15.97 26.33
N ALA A 112 3.03 16.55 27.47
CA ALA A 112 2.37 16.38 28.76
C ALA A 112 2.56 17.63 29.61
N PRO A 113 1.73 17.86 30.64
CA PRO A 113 1.95 18.97 31.60
C PRO A 113 3.16 18.69 32.50
N ASP A 114 3.87 19.79 32.89
CA ASP A 114 4.94 19.76 33.88
C ASP A 114 4.37 19.35 35.28
N PRO A 115 5.06 18.49 36.06
CA PRO A 115 6.33 17.81 35.81
C PRO A 115 6.21 16.43 35.09
N ARG A 116 5.02 16.03 34.68
CA ARG A 116 4.76 14.72 34.05
C ARG A 116 5.52 14.52 32.77
N ASP A 117 5.78 15.58 31.98
CA ASP A 117 6.53 15.51 30.74
C ASP A 117 7.95 14.95 30.93
N GLU A 118 8.65 15.38 32.01
CA GLU A 118 10.00 14.88 32.33
C GLU A 118 9.97 13.44 32.82
N GLU A 119 9.00 13.12 33.72
CA GLU A 119 8.83 11.74 34.23
C GLU A 119 8.57 10.74 33.12
N ILE A 120 7.66 11.08 32.18
CA ILE A 120 7.32 10.23 31.03
C ILE A 120 8.53 10.10 30.11
N ALA A 121 9.27 11.19 29.85
CA ALA A 121 10.46 11.17 29.00
C ALA A 121 11.57 10.27 29.58
N ILE A 122 11.83 10.36 30.88
CA ILE A 122 12.80 9.49 31.58
C ILE A 122 12.36 8.02 31.53
N GLY A 123 11.08 7.75 31.82
CA GLY A 123 10.51 6.40 31.77
C GLY A 123 10.59 5.81 30.34
N THR A 124 10.24 6.59 29.33
CA THR A 124 10.34 6.20 27.91
C THR A 124 11.79 5.86 27.51
N LYS A 125 12.74 6.71 27.92
CA LYS A 125 14.17 6.47 27.63
C LYS A 125 14.65 5.15 28.22
N LYS A 126 14.26 4.87 29.46
CA LYS A 126 14.60 3.61 30.14
C LYS A 126 14.04 2.41 29.39
N ILE A 127 12.77 2.45 28.99
CA ILE A 127 12.11 1.37 28.21
C ILE A 127 12.86 1.14 26.89
N PHE A 128 13.21 2.18 26.16
CA PHE A 128 13.95 2.06 24.90
C PHE A 128 15.35 1.48 25.08
N ASP A 129 16.07 1.88 26.14
CA ASP A 129 17.40 1.33 26.46
C ASP A 129 17.30 -0.17 26.81
N GLU A 130 16.30 -0.57 27.61
CA GLU A 130 16.04 -1.97 27.96
C GLU A 130 15.68 -2.81 26.71
N ALA A 131 14.88 -2.25 25.81
CA ALA A 131 14.56 -2.86 24.53
C ALA A 131 15.82 -3.17 23.70
N ILE A 132 16.72 -2.20 23.55
CA ILE A 132 17.96 -2.36 22.78
C ILE A 132 18.86 -3.42 23.41
N ILE A 133 18.96 -3.47 24.75
CA ILE A 133 19.73 -4.48 25.47
C ILE A 133 19.15 -5.87 25.22
N GLU A 134 17.84 -6.01 25.27
CA GLU A 134 17.18 -7.31 25.04
C GLU A 134 17.34 -7.79 23.60
N ILE A 135 17.18 -6.93 22.62
CA ILE A 135 17.41 -7.25 21.21
C ILE A 135 18.84 -7.77 21.00
N LYS A 136 19.84 -7.14 21.64
CA LYS A 136 21.24 -7.62 21.61
C LYS A 136 21.42 -9.01 22.21
N LYS A 137 20.61 -9.42 23.19
CA LYS A 137 20.65 -10.77 23.74
C LYS A 137 19.97 -11.76 22.82
N LEU A 138 18.76 -11.42 22.35
CA LEU A 138 17.95 -12.27 21.48
C LEU A 138 18.67 -12.62 20.17
N THR A 139 19.40 -11.67 19.59
CA THR A 139 20.18 -11.90 18.36
C THR A 139 21.39 -12.86 18.55
N LYS A 140 21.75 -13.22 19.77
CA LYS A 140 22.78 -14.25 20.06
C LYS A 140 22.20 -15.65 20.15
N LEU A 141 20.90 -15.81 20.25
CA LEU A 141 20.22 -17.10 20.30
C LEU A 141 20.03 -17.64 18.88
N PRO A 142 19.98 -18.98 18.70
CA PRO A 142 19.57 -19.55 17.42
C PRO A 142 18.16 -19.06 17.09
N MET A 143 18.04 -18.18 16.11
CA MET A 143 16.73 -17.72 15.66
C MET A 143 16.08 -18.82 14.82
N PRO A 144 14.82 -19.18 15.05
CA PRO A 144 14.07 -19.92 14.05
C PRO A 144 13.96 -19.02 12.83
N LEU A 145 14.63 -19.40 11.74
CA LEU A 145 14.47 -18.81 10.43
C LEU A 145 13.05 -19.16 9.92
N GLN A 146 12.04 -18.54 10.46
CA GLN A 146 10.77 -18.41 9.76
C GLN A 146 10.92 -17.19 8.83
N ALA A 147 11.49 -17.43 7.65
CA ALA A 147 11.10 -16.64 6.50
C ALA A 147 9.56 -16.70 6.42
N PRO A 148 8.87 -15.61 6.05
CA PRO A 148 7.45 -15.67 5.74
C PRO A 148 7.28 -16.87 4.82
N SER A 149 6.48 -17.85 5.26
CA SER A 149 6.27 -19.08 4.50
C SER A 149 5.78 -18.64 3.13
N ASN A 150 6.48 -19.05 2.06
CA ASN A 150 5.91 -19.10 0.73
C ASN A 150 4.74 -20.10 0.82
N SER A 151 3.62 -19.64 1.38
CA SER A 151 2.37 -20.34 1.25
C SER A 151 2.03 -20.29 -0.23
N ASN A 152 2.07 -21.43 -0.89
CA ASN A 152 1.42 -21.59 -2.18
C ASN A 152 -0.05 -21.28 -1.92
N PHE A 153 -0.47 -20.04 -2.20
CA PHE A 153 -1.84 -19.58 -2.15
C PHE A 153 -2.59 -20.20 -3.35
N ALA A 154 -2.79 -21.52 -3.32
CA ALA A 154 -3.65 -22.18 -4.29
C ALA A 154 -5.07 -22.16 -3.71
N TYR A 155 -5.86 -21.21 -4.16
CA TYR A 155 -7.31 -21.25 -3.95
C TYR A 155 -7.91 -22.21 -4.98
N ASP A 156 -8.59 -23.27 -4.53
CA ASP A 156 -9.05 -24.38 -5.39
C ASP A 156 -10.18 -24.04 -6.36
N LYS A 157 -10.74 -22.82 -6.30
CA LYS A 157 -11.82 -22.41 -7.21
C LYS A 157 -11.26 -21.65 -8.42
N PRO A 158 -11.83 -21.88 -9.61
CA PRO A 158 -11.40 -21.14 -10.79
C PRO A 158 -11.85 -19.68 -10.75
N ILE A 159 -11.05 -18.79 -11.33
CA ILE A 159 -11.46 -17.42 -11.61
C ILE A 159 -12.61 -17.46 -12.62
N GLN A 160 -13.72 -16.80 -12.29
CA GLN A 160 -14.89 -16.65 -13.16
C GLN A 160 -14.81 -15.30 -13.87
N THR A 161 -15.10 -15.25 -15.16
CA THR A 161 -15.17 -14.02 -15.94
C THR A 161 -16.57 -13.82 -16.46
N PHE A 162 -17.12 -12.64 -16.28
CA PHE A 162 -18.42 -12.25 -16.83
C PHE A 162 -18.49 -10.75 -17.07
N ALA A 163 -19.45 -10.33 -17.91
CA ALA A 163 -19.73 -8.93 -18.17
C ALA A 163 -21.18 -8.60 -17.84
N PHE A 164 -21.45 -7.34 -17.48
CA PHE A 164 -22.77 -6.83 -17.10
C PHE A 164 -22.91 -5.35 -17.46
N GLY A 165 -24.13 -4.81 -17.37
CA GLY A 165 -24.44 -3.45 -17.84
C GLY A 165 -24.55 -3.38 -19.36
N ASP A 166 -24.99 -2.25 -19.87
CA ASP A 166 -25.20 -2.02 -21.29
C ASP A 166 -24.21 -0.99 -21.85
N THR A 167 -24.16 0.21 -21.28
CA THR A 167 -23.30 1.31 -21.74
C THR A 167 -22.75 2.13 -20.56
N PRO A 168 -21.49 1.90 -20.14
CA PRO A 168 -20.61 0.85 -20.64
C PRO A 168 -21.03 -0.55 -20.17
N ARG A 169 -20.74 -1.58 -20.95
CA ARG A 169 -20.70 -2.94 -20.49
C ARG A 169 -19.37 -3.17 -19.76
N LEU A 170 -19.43 -3.59 -18.50
CA LEU A 170 -18.24 -3.80 -17.67
C LEU A 170 -17.93 -5.29 -17.54
N ALA A 171 -16.69 -5.68 -17.75
CA ALA A 171 -16.19 -7.04 -17.64
C ALA A 171 -15.26 -7.19 -16.43
N ILE A 172 -15.48 -8.25 -15.65
CA ILE A 172 -14.68 -8.55 -14.45
C ILE A 172 -14.19 -10.00 -14.47
N SER A 173 -13.04 -10.21 -13.83
CA SER A 173 -12.61 -11.50 -13.31
C SER A 173 -12.92 -11.53 -11.82
N HIS A 174 -13.58 -12.59 -11.35
CA HIS A 174 -14.07 -12.69 -9.97
C HIS A 174 -13.72 -14.06 -9.36
N ILE A 175 -13.40 -14.08 -8.06
CA ILE A 175 -13.11 -15.28 -7.29
C ILE A 175 -13.39 -15.03 -5.80
N GLY A 176 -13.71 -16.07 -5.06
CA GLY A 176 -14.01 -16.01 -3.63
C GLY A 176 -15.49 -16.17 -3.31
N GLU A 177 -15.81 -16.30 -2.02
CA GLU A 177 -17.18 -16.36 -1.55
C GLU A 177 -17.78 -14.96 -1.46
N PRO A 178 -19.11 -14.80 -1.67
CA PRO A 178 -19.79 -13.53 -1.48
C PRO A 178 -19.51 -12.95 -0.09
N SER A 179 -19.19 -11.65 -0.04
CA SER A 179 -18.87 -10.94 1.19
C SER A 179 -19.34 -9.49 1.07
N GLU A 180 -19.65 -8.84 2.20
CA GLU A 180 -19.95 -7.42 2.25
C GLU A 180 -18.71 -6.54 1.93
N THR A 181 -17.51 -7.13 1.96
CA THR A 181 -16.27 -6.48 1.56
C THR A 181 -15.74 -7.12 0.28
N LEU A 182 -15.41 -6.31 -0.72
CA LEU A 182 -14.81 -6.72 -1.99
C LEU A 182 -13.40 -6.13 -2.12
N CYS A 183 -12.41 -6.98 -2.39
CA CYS A 183 -11.11 -6.54 -2.87
C CYS A 183 -11.17 -6.35 -4.39
N LEU A 184 -11.17 -5.10 -4.87
CA LEU A 184 -11.30 -4.75 -6.28
C LEU A 184 -10.00 -4.20 -6.83
N PHE A 185 -9.53 -4.79 -7.95
CA PHE A 185 -8.27 -4.44 -8.61
C PHE A 185 -8.52 -3.65 -9.90
N LEU A 186 -7.78 -2.54 -10.07
CA LEU A 186 -7.80 -1.64 -11.22
C LEU A 186 -6.43 -1.62 -11.90
N HIS A 187 -6.38 -1.96 -13.18
CA HIS A 187 -5.13 -2.02 -13.96
C HIS A 187 -4.62 -0.64 -14.40
N GLY A 188 -3.36 -0.57 -14.83
CA GLY A 188 -2.75 0.61 -15.44
C GLY A 188 -3.20 0.82 -16.89
N ILE A 189 -2.80 1.96 -17.49
CA ILE A 189 -3.22 2.37 -18.84
C ILE A 189 -2.82 1.36 -19.95
N GLY A 190 -1.83 0.52 -19.69
CA GLY A 190 -1.37 -0.52 -20.63
C GLY A 190 -1.88 -1.93 -20.31
N GLY A 191 -2.77 -2.08 -19.33
CA GLY A 191 -3.18 -3.37 -18.78
C GLY A 191 -4.61 -3.78 -19.09
N ASN A 192 -5.01 -4.85 -18.42
CA ASN A 192 -6.38 -5.37 -18.36
C ASN A 192 -6.57 -6.20 -17.07
N LYS A 193 -7.79 -6.70 -16.84
CA LYS A 193 -8.12 -7.48 -15.63
C LYS A 193 -7.25 -8.72 -15.40
N SER A 194 -6.72 -9.35 -16.48
CA SER A 194 -5.94 -10.59 -16.32
C SER A 194 -4.56 -10.36 -15.68
N ASN A 195 -4.06 -9.13 -15.69
CA ASN A 195 -2.80 -8.76 -15.03
C ASN A 195 -2.89 -8.87 -13.49
N TRP A 196 -4.07 -9.15 -12.96
CA TRP A 196 -4.34 -9.31 -11.53
C TRP A 196 -4.63 -10.77 -11.11
N ASN A 197 -4.53 -11.73 -12.04
CA ASN A 197 -4.90 -13.12 -11.76
C ASN A 197 -4.15 -13.73 -10.56
N GLN A 198 -2.86 -13.39 -10.39
CA GLN A 198 -2.07 -13.88 -9.25
C GLN A 198 -2.51 -13.23 -7.92
N GLN A 199 -2.87 -11.95 -7.95
CA GLN A 199 -3.37 -11.23 -6.77
C GLN A 199 -4.76 -11.72 -6.39
N LEU A 200 -5.65 -11.93 -7.38
CA LEU A 200 -6.97 -12.52 -7.16
C LEU A 200 -6.86 -13.86 -6.42
N ALA A 201 -6.01 -14.77 -6.91
CA ALA A 201 -5.82 -16.08 -6.29
C ALA A 201 -5.25 -15.98 -4.87
N SER A 202 -4.35 -15.03 -4.62
CA SER A 202 -3.70 -14.85 -3.31
C SER A 202 -4.66 -14.27 -2.25
N VAL A 203 -5.59 -13.43 -2.66
CA VAL A 203 -6.51 -12.70 -1.76
C VAL A 203 -7.82 -13.47 -1.54
N ALA A 204 -8.27 -14.26 -2.52
CA ALA A 204 -9.53 -15.00 -2.49
C ALA A 204 -9.77 -15.90 -1.25
N PRO A 205 -8.75 -16.48 -0.59
CA PRO A 205 -8.96 -17.21 0.65
C PRO A 205 -9.50 -16.36 1.81
N TYR A 206 -9.35 -15.06 1.75
CA TYR A 206 -9.62 -14.14 2.86
C TYR A 206 -10.81 -13.22 2.59
N VAL A 207 -11.01 -12.81 1.34
CA VAL A 207 -12.08 -11.88 0.96
C VAL A 207 -12.48 -12.09 -0.50
N GLN A 208 -13.75 -11.84 -0.81
CA GLN A 208 -14.24 -11.80 -2.18
C GLN A 208 -13.37 -10.83 -3.01
N SER A 209 -12.92 -11.27 -4.20
CA SER A 209 -11.97 -10.52 -5.01
C SER A 209 -12.43 -10.41 -6.45
N ALA A 210 -12.24 -9.24 -7.06
CA ALA A 210 -12.49 -9.02 -8.48
C ALA A 210 -11.43 -8.11 -9.09
N ALA A 211 -11.17 -8.29 -10.39
CA ALA A 211 -10.40 -7.37 -11.22
C ALA A 211 -11.27 -6.86 -12.35
N LEU A 212 -11.26 -5.55 -12.57
CA LEU A 212 -12.07 -4.88 -13.58
C LEU A 212 -11.24 -4.62 -14.84
N ASP A 213 -11.78 -4.96 -16.00
CA ASP A 213 -11.38 -4.27 -17.23
C ASP A 213 -11.95 -2.86 -17.17
N LEU A 214 -11.12 -1.84 -17.05
CA LEU A 214 -11.58 -0.45 -17.10
C LEU A 214 -12.35 -0.20 -18.39
N ARG A 215 -13.26 0.77 -18.41
CA ARG A 215 -14.07 1.09 -19.59
C ARG A 215 -13.22 1.21 -20.85
N GLY A 216 -13.63 0.53 -21.92
CA GLY A 216 -12.94 0.43 -23.21
C GLY A 216 -11.79 -0.59 -23.26
N TYR A 217 -11.34 -1.12 -22.14
CA TYR A 217 -10.27 -2.13 -22.08
C TYR A 217 -10.82 -3.55 -22.09
N GLY A 218 -10.04 -4.47 -22.63
CA GLY A 218 -10.33 -5.90 -22.61
C GLY A 218 -11.72 -6.22 -23.16
N GLU A 219 -12.61 -6.74 -22.33
CA GLU A 219 -14.00 -7.08 -22.69
C GLU A 219 -15.02 -6.00 -22.25
N SER A 220 -14.57 -4.92 -21.58
CA SER A 220 -15.41 -3.77 -21.27
C SER A 220 -15.58 -2.84 -22.48
N THR A 221 -16.77 -2.25 -22.64
CA THR A 221 -16.99 -1.27 -23.69
C THR A 221 -16.70 0.15 -23.21
N LEU A 222 -16.34 1.03 -24.13
CA LEU A 222 -16.22 2.46 -23.88
C LEU A 222 -17.64 3.07 -23.67
N GLY A 223 -17.74 4.15 -22.89
CA GLY A 223 -18.97 4.92 -22.76
C GLY A 223 -19.27 5.74 -24.02
N GLU A 224 -20.44 6.40 -24.05
CA GLU A 224 -20.86 7.22 -25.21
C GLU A 224 -20.17 8.59 -25.26
N ILE A 225 -19.62 9.04 -24.13
CA ILE A 225 -18.95 10.34 -24.02
C ILE A 225 -17.49 10.15 -23.58
N GLN A 226 -16.68 11.21 -23.74
CA GLN A 226 -15.32 11.25 -23.22
C GLN A 226 -15.31 10.92 -21.74
N SER A 227 -14.56 9.90 -21.35
CA SER A 227 -14.46 9.49 -19.95
C SER A 227 -13.84 10.57 -19.08
N ASN A 228 -14.34 10.67 -17.86
CA ASN A 228 -13.77 11.44 -16.78
C ASN A 228 -13.68 10.56 -15.53
N VAL A 229 -13.06 11.05 -14.47
CA VAL A 229 -12.80 10.26 -13.27
C VAL A 229 -14.07 9.89 -12.50
N ASP A 230 -15.14 10.68 -12.59
CA ASP A 230 -16.42 10.37 -11.93
C ASP A 230 -17.06 9.12 -12.54
N GLU A 231 -16.99 8.98 -13.85
CA GLU A 231 -17.50 7.79 -14.56
C GLU A 231 -16.72 6.51 -14.19
N TYR A 232 -15.40 6.58 -13.98
CA TYR A 232 -14.63 5.46 -13.44
C TYR A 232 -15.05 5.14 -12.00
N CYS A 233 -15.38 6.14 -11.21
CA CYS A 233 -15.90 5.92 -9.86
C CYS A 233 -17.28 5.25 -9.88
N ASP A 234 -18.16 5.63 -10.81
CA ASP A 234 -19.47 5.00 -11.00
C ASP A 234 -19.34 3.54 -11.47
N ASP A 235 -18.36 3.22 -12.32
CA ASP A 235 -18.04 1.86 -12.71
C ASP A 235 -17.63 1.01 -11.49
N ILE A 236 -16.78 1.56 -10.61
CA ILE A 236 -16.36 0.88 -9.37
C ILE A 236 -17.57 0.59 -8.48
N LEU A 237 -18.47 1.57 -8.30
CA LEU A 237 -19.70 1.39 -7.54
C LEU A 237 -20.60 0.33 -8.17
N SER A 238 -20.74 0.34 -9.50
CA SER A 238 -21.54 -0.64 -10.24
C SER A 238 -21.00 -2.08 -10.08
N VAL A 239 -19.68 -2.26 -10.04
CA VAL A 239 -19.04 -3.55 -9.74
C VAL A 239 -19.35 -3.98 -8.29
N ALA A 240 -19.18 -3.07 -7.33
CA ALA A 240 -19.47 -3.34 -5.92
C ALA A 240 -20.93 -3.78 -5.72
N ASP A 241 -21.88 -3.02 -6.29
CA ASP A 241 -23.30 -3.31 -6.20
C ASP A 241 -23.66 -4.65 -6.89
N ARG A 242 -23.06 -4.92 -8.05
CA ARG A 242 -23.26 -6.18 -8.78
C ARG A 242 -22.81 -7.41 -7.97
N LEU A 243 -21.76 -7.27 -7.16
CA LEU A 243 -21.20 -8.32 -6.32
C LEU A 243 -21.75 -8.30 -4.88
N GLY A 244 -22.68 -7.37 -4.55
CA GLY A 244 -23.31 -7.25 -3.25
C GLY A 244 -22.38 -6.70 -2.16
N ALA A 245 -21.32 -5.99 -2.53
CA ALA A 245 -20.36 -5.45 -1.59
C ALA A 245 -20.75 -4.05 -1.11
N LEU A 246 -20.73 -3.87 0.20
CA LEU A 246 -20.95 -2.57 0.86
C LEU A 246 -19.65 -1.77 0.99
N ASN A 247 -18.54 -2.47 1.17
CA ASN A 247 -17.22 -1.91 1.41
C ASN A 247 -16.20 -2.44 0.42
N LEU A 248 -15.17 -1.66 0.15
CA LEU A 248 -14.10 -2.00 -0.77
C LEU A 248 -12.73 -1.97 -0.09
N VAL A 249 -11.90 -2.95 -0.39
CA VAL A 249 -10.45 -2.81 -0.41
C VAL A 249 -10.10 -2.49 -1.87
N LEU A 250 -9.85 -1.23 -2.18
CA LEU A 250 -9.64 -0.78 -3.57
C LEU A 250 -8.16 -0.76 -3.89
N CYS A 251 -7.75 -1.56 -4.87
CA CYS A 251 -6.37 -1.75 -5.28
C CYS A 251 -6.17 -1.19 -6.69
N GLY A 252 -5.23 -0.27 -6.88
CA GLY A 252 -4.90 0.29 -8.18
C GLY A 252 -3.42 0.18 -8.53
N LEU A 253 -3.12 0.06 -9.82
CA LEU A 253 -1.78 0.17 -10.37
C LEU A 253 -1.72 1.35 -11.37
N SER A 254 -0.75 2.27 -11.21
CA SER A 254 -0.52 3.37 -12.16
C SER A 254 -1.80 4.20 -12.41
N TYR A 255 -2.35 4.18 -13.61
CA TYR A 255 -3.63 4.81 -13.94
C TYR A 255 -4.77 4.36 -13.00
N GLY A 256 -4.85 3.06 -12.71
CA GLY A 256 -5.81 2.52 -11.74
C GLY A 256 -5.56 3.02 -10.31
N SER A 257 -4.31 3.31 -9.95
CA SER A 257 -3.96 3.91 -8.66
C SER A 257 -4.46 5.36 -8.54
N TRP A 258 -4.31 6.15 -9.60
CA TRP A 258 -4.89 7.50 -9.67
C TRP A 258 -6.43 7.48 -9.58
N ILE A 259 -7.09 6.55 -10.28
CA ILE A 259 -8.55 6.36 -10.19
C ILE A 259 -8.94 5.97 -8.75
N ALA A 260 -8.22 5.04 -8.12
CA ALA A 260 -8.48 4.61 -6.74
C ALA A 260 -8.30 5.76 -5.74
N THR A 261 -7.29 6.61 -5.91
CA THR A 261 -7.10 7.82 -5.09
C THR A 261 -8.25 8.80 -5.30
N SER A 262 -8.69 9.00 -6.54
CA SER A 262 -9.83 9.86 -6.88
C SER A 262 -11.14 9.33 -6.31
N PHE A 263 -11.32 8.01 -6.28
CA PHE A 263 -12.45 7.36 -5.60
C PHE A 263 -12.43 7.63 -4.09
N ALA A 264 -11.27 7.55 -3.45
CA ALA A 264 -11.14 7.84 -2.02
C ALA A 264 -11.50 9.29 -1.67
N MET A 265 -11.26 10.25 -2.58
CA MET A 265 -11.68 11.65 -2.39
C MET A 265 -13.19 11.84 -2.43
N ARG A 266 -13.92 10.98 -3.16
CA ARG A 266 -15.38 11.05 -3.37
C ARG A 266 -16.17 10.18 -2.43
N TYR A 267 -15.69 8.96 -2.21
CA TYR A 267 -16.40 7.89 -1.50
C TYR A 267 -15.57 7.26 -0.36
N PRO A 268 -14.95 8.07 0.54
CA PRO A 268 -14.08 7.52 1.60
C PRO A 268 -14.81 6.50 2.49
N ASN A 269 -16.11 6.69 2.72
CA ASN A 269 -16.94 5.81 3.55
C ASN A 269 -17.26 4.44 2.90
N ARG A 270 -16.95 4.26 1.61
CA ARG A 270 -17.08 2.97 0.90
C ARG A 270 -15.77 2.17 0.95
N LEU A 271 -14.71 2.70 1.55
CA LEU A 271 -13.41 2.07 1.62
C LEU A 271 -13.10 1.54 3.01
N SER A 272 -12.88 0.22 3.09
CA SER A 272 -12.22 -0.40 4.25
C SER A 272 -10.71 -0.20 4.20
N ALA A 273 -10.12 -0.15 3.01
CA ALA A 273 -8.70 0.11 2.80
C ALA A 273 -8.42 0.54 1.35
N LEU A 274 -7.22 1.12 1.15
CA LEU A 274 -6.74 1.59 -0.15
C LEU A 274 -5.34 1.03 -0.43
N VAL A 275 -5.13 0.47 -1.62
CA VAL A 275 -3.82 -0.04 -2.07
C VAL A 275 -3.43 0.67 -3.36
N LEU A 276 -2.32 1.39 -3.33
CA LEU A 276 -1.85 2.26 -4.41
C LEU A 276 -0.47 1.81 -4.88
N SER A 277 -0.38 1.36 -6.12
CA SER A 277 0.87 0.84 -6.68
C SER A 277 1.33 1.64 -7.90
N GLY A 278 2.62 1.94 -7.99
CA GLY A 278 3.20 2.60 -9.15
C GLY A 278 2.59 3.96 -9.47
N GLY A 279 2.27 4.75 -8.46
CA GLY A 279 1.66 6.07 -8.59
C GLY A 279 0.45 6.25 -7.68
N CYS A 280 -0.03 7.47 -7.54
CA CYS A 280 -1.28 7.78 -6.83
C CYS A 280 -1.88 9.13 -7.23
N THR A 281 -1.10 10.17 -7.46
CA THR A 281 -1.62 11.50 -7.83
C THR A 281 -1.78 11.67 -9.35
N GLY A 282 -1.25 10.75 -10.14
CA GLY A 282 -1.29 10.82 -11.59
C GLY A 282 -0.72 12.15 -12.11
N MET A 283 -1.41 12.76 -13.06
CA MET A 283 -1.04 14.09 -13.61
C MET A 283 -1.67 15.25 -12.84
N SER A 284 -2.34 15.01 -11.70
CA SER A 284 -3.05 16.07 -10.95
C SER A 284 -2.12 17.12 -10.37
N GLU A 285 -0.88 16.78 -10.08
CA GLU A 285 0.15 17.70 -9.54
C GLU A 285 1.11 18.23 -10.61
N ALA A 286 1.06 17.70 -11.84
CA ALA A 286 1.87 18.18 -12.95
C ALA A 286 1.41 19.56 -13.45
N LEU A 287 2.35 20.35 -13.96
CA LEU A 287 2.03 21.65 -14.57
C LEU A 287 1.21 21.47 -15.87
N PRO A 288 0.37 22.43 -16.25
CA PRO A 288 -0.43 22.33 -17.47
C PRO A 288 0.39 22.04 -18.72
N GLU A 289 1.57 22.65 -18.86
CA GLU A 289 2.50 22.44 -19.96
C GLU A 289 3.13 21.04 -19.96
N GLU A 290 3.37 20.45 -18.80
CA GLU A 290 3.86 19.09 -18.67
C GLU A 290 2.79 18.08 -19.09
N ARG A 291 1.54 18.31 -18.67
CA ARG A 291 0.38 17.49 -19.07
C ARG A 291 0.15 17.53 -20.56
N GLU A 292 0.23 18.71 -21.15
CA GLU A 292 0.08 18.92 -22.59
C GLU A 292 1.22 18.25 -23.36
N ALA A 293 2.47 18.42 -22.93
CA ALA A 293 3.63 17.76 -23.54
C ALA A 293 3.49 16.23 -23.49
N PHE A 294 3.06 15.69 -22.34
CA PHE A 294 2.81 14.27 -22.16
C PHE A 294 1.72 13.77 -23.12
N ARG A 295 0.61 14.49 -23.23
CA ARG A 295 -0.50 14.18 -24.13
C ARG A 295 -0.05 14.17 -25.59
N LEU A 296 0.57 15.27 -26.04
CA LEU A 296 0.99 15.43 -27.43
C LEU A 296 2.04 14.41 -27.85
N SER A 297 2.96 14.04 -26.97
CA SER A 297 4.00 13.02 -27.28
C SER A 297 3.42 11.64 -27.68
N ARG A 298 2.16 11.40 -27.38
CA ARG A 298 1.42 10.16 -27.67
C ARG A 298 0.32 10.36 -28.71
N GLU A 299 -0.41 11.45 -28.63
CA GLU A 299 -1.54 11.75 -29.52
C GLU A 299 -1.06 12.10 -30.94
N VAL A 300 0.06 12.83 -31.08
CA VAL A 300 0.60 13.18 -32.40
C VAL A 300 0.95 11.95 -33.25
N PRO A 301 1.74 10.98 -32.76
CA PRO A 301 2.01 9.77 -33.53
C PRO A 301 0.75 8.96 -33.88
N ILE A 302 -0.25 8.95 -32.99
CA ILE A 302 -1.54 8.28 -33.27
C ILE A 302 -2.30 8.98 -34.41
N ASN A 303 -2.32 10.32 -34.41
CA ASN A 303 -2.93 11.09 -35.48
C ASN A 303 -2.20 10.93 -36.83
N GLU A 304 -0.93 10.50 -36.79
CA GLU A 304 -0.12 10.12 -37.95
C GLU A 304 -0.30 8.66 -38.37
N GLY A 305 -1.23 7.93 -37.74
CA GLY A 305 -1.63 6.57 -38.11
C GLY A 305 -0.99 5.46 -37.29
N LYS A 306 -0.23 5.77 -36.22
CA LYS A 306 0.25 4.74 -35.29
C LYS A 306 -0.89 4.30 -34.36
N THR A 307 -0.71 3.14 -33.77
CA THR A 307 -1.62 2.53 -32.78
C THR A 307 -0.88 2.31 -31.46
N PRO A 308 -1.56 2.04 -30.34
CA PRO A 308 -0.90 1.64 -29.10
C PRO A 308 0.06 0.44 -29.25
N ALA A 309 -0.23 -0.47 -30.18
CA ALA A 309 0.64 -1.60 -30.49
C ALA A 309 2.04 -1.16 -30.99
N ASP A 310 2.11 -0.08 -31.76
CA ASP A 310 3.36 0.44 -32.33
C ASP A 310 4.32 1.04 -31.27
N PHE A 311 3.83 1.32 -30.07
CA PHE A 311 4.65 1.84 -28.95
C PHE A 311 5.01 0.79 -27.93
N SER A 312 4.39 -0.39 -27.97
CA SER A 312 4.45 -1.38 -26.90
C SER A 312 5.88 -1.86 -26.61
N GLU A 313 6.67 -2.09 -27.65
CA GLU A 313 8.07 -2.53 -27.50
C GLU A 313 8.97 -1.43 -26.91
N ASP A 314 8.74 -0.17 -27.28
CA ASP A 314 9.49 0.98 -26.75
C ASP A 314 9.14 1.30 -25.30
N LEU A 315 7.90 1.02 -24.89
CA LEU A 315 7.43 1.23 -23.53
C LEU A 315 7.90 0.14 -22.55
N LEU A 316 8.06 -1.08 -23.04
CA LEU A 316 8.42 -2.23 -22.20
C LEU A 316 9.68 -1.99 -21.35
N PRO A 317 10.82 -1.48 -21.85
CA PRO A 317 11.99 -1.17 -21.03
C PRO A 317 11.78 -0.03 -20.03
N VAL A 318 10.77 0.80 -20.24
CA VAL A 318 10.44 1.92 -19.34
C VAL A 318 9.67 1.42 -18.12
N ILE A 319 8.73 0.49 -18.35
CA ILE A 319 7.83 -0.02 -17.29
C ILE A 319 8.35 -1.26 -16.59
N SER A 320 9.40 -1.90 -17.09
CA SER A 320 9.93 -3.15 -16.51
C SER A 320 11.24 -2.95 -15.75
N GLY A 321 11.44 -3.81 -14.76
CA GLY A 321 12.71 -3.97 -14.06
C GLY A 321 13.75 -4.74 -14.90
N PRO A 322 14.99 -4.84 -14.42
CA PRO A 322 16.11 -5.40 -15.19
C PRO A 322 15.96 -6.90 -15.49
N ASP A 323 15.32 -7.64 -14.59
CA ASP A 323 15.26 -9.11 -14.61
C ASP A 323 13.88 -9.67 -14.99
N ILE A 324 13.06 -8.86 -15.69
CA ILE A 324 11.72 -9.29 -16.13
C ILE A 324 11.77 -10.57 -16.98
N SER A 325 10.95 -11.55 -16.63
CA SER A 325 10.88 -12.83 -17.36
C SER A 325 10.25 -12.68 -18.75
N ASN A 326 10.61 -13.58 -19.69
CA ASN A 326 10.02 -13.58 -21.03
C ASN A 326 8.49 -13.80 -21.01
N ALA A 327 7.99 -14.58 -20.06
CA ALA A 327 6.55 -14.80 -19.92
C ALA A 327 5.81 -13.49 -19.60
N ILE A 328 6.32 -12.71 -18.65
CA ILE A 328 5.74 -11.41 -18.28
C ILE A 328 5.90 -10.38 -19.41
N LYS A 329 7.04 -10.38 -20.13
CA LYS A 329 7.20 -9.52 -21.32
C LYS A 329 6.11 -9.77 -22.35
N VAL A 330 5.86 -11.05 -22.67
CA VAL A 330 4.80 -11.43 -23.61
C VAL A 330 3.42 -11.02 -23.08
N GLU A 331 3.14 -11.22 -21.80
CA GLU A 331 1.87 -10.81 -21.20
C GLU A 331 1.64 -9.30 -21.30
N LEU A 332 2.64 -8.49 -20.96
CA LEU A 332 2.57 -7.03 -21.04
C LEU A 332 2.42 -6.54 -22.49
N LEU A 333 3.19 -7.09 -23.42
CA LEU A 333 3.06 -6.77 -24.86
C LEU A 333 1.65 -7.09 -25.35
N ASN A 334 1.14 -8.28 -25.05
CA ASN A 334 -0.23 -8.67 -25.44
C ASN A 334 -1.28 -7.71 -24.87
N SER A 335 -1.16 -7.32 -23.60
CA SER A 335 -2.08 -6.37 -22.97
C SER A 335 -2.04 -5.00 -23.67
N MET A 336 -0.85 -4.44 -23.90
CA MET A 336 -0.70 -3.13 -24.55
C MET A 336 -1.13 -3.13 -26.01
N GLN A 337 -0.82 -4.19 -26.75
CA GLN A 337 -1.18 -4.32 -28.17
C GLN A 337 -2.67 -4.53 -28.40
N ALA A 338 -3.39 -5.05 -27.42
CA ALA A 338 -4.83 -5.26 -27.49
C ALA A 338 -5.66 -3.99 -27.22
N ILE A 339 -5.04 -2.87 -26.84
CA ILE A 339 -5.78 -1.65 -26.49
C ILE A 339 -6.30 -0.98 -27.78
N PRO A 340 -7.63 -0.76 -27.91
CA PRO A 340 -8.17 0.03 -29.02
C PRO A 340 -7.62 1.45 -29.01
N THR A 341 -7.31 2.00 -30.16
CA THR A 341 -6.77 3.37 -30.31
C THR A 341 -7.70 4.42 -29.67
N GLU A 342 -9.00 4.28 -29.85
CA GLU A 342 -10.01 5.17 -29.25
C GLU A 342 -10.00 5.11 -27.71
N THR A 343 -9.87 3.92 -27.14
CA THR A 343 -9.75 3.73 -25.69
C THR A 343 -8.49 4.40 -25.15
N TYR A 344 -7.36 4.21 -25.84
CA TYR A 344 -6.11 4.83 -25.42
C TYR A 344 -6.17 6.36 -25.43
N ILE A 345 -6.76 6.96 -26.47
CA ILE A 345 -6.95 8.40 -26.58
C ILE A 345 -7.90 8.91 -25.50
N ASP A 346 -9.00 8.18 -25.25
CA ASP A 346 -9.97 8.54 -24.20
C ASP A 346 -9.30 8.55 -22.82
N ALA A 347 -8.60 7.50 -22.45
CA ALA A 347 -7.87 7.39 -21.19
C ALA A 347 -6.76 8.46 -21.08
N LEU A 348 -6.01 8.73 -22.15
CA LEU A 348 -4.98 9.75 -22.20
C LEU A 348 -5.55 11.16 -21.94
N LYS A 349 -6.66 11.51 -22.57
CA LYS A 349 -7.34 12.78 -22.34
C LYS A 349 -7.89 12.92 -20.93
N CYS A 350 -8.47 11.84 -20.39
CA CYS A 350 -8.93 11.80 -19.00
C CYS A 350 -7.77 12.02 -18.02
N PHE A 351 -6.67 11.32 -18.19
CA PHE A 351 -5.51 11.36 -17.31
C PHE A 351 -4.77 12.72 -17.33
N THR A 352 -4.69 13.35 -18.50
CA THR A 352 -4.00 14.64 -18.67
C THR A 352 -4.88 15.85 -18.41
N ASN A 353 -6.17 15.65 -18.13
CA ASN A 353 -7.09 16.70 -17.73
C ASN A 353 -7.72 16.42 -16.34
N PRO A 354 -6.91 16.24 -15.29
CA PRO A 354 -7.41 15.97 -13.96
C PRO A 354 -8.19 17.17 -13.41
N VAL A 355 -9.32 16.89 -12.78
CA VAL A 355 -10.23 17.93 -12.26
C VAL A 355 -10.02 18.21 -10.79
N GLU A 356 -9.39 17.30 -10.05
CA GLU A 356 -9.19 17.44 -8.60
C GLU A 356 -7.75 17.73 -8.19
N LYS A 357 -7.64 18.41 -7.02
CA LYS A 357 -6.46 18.42 -6.19
C LYS A 357 -6.69 17.45 -5.03
N PHE A 358 -5.74 16.56 -4.79
CA PHE A 358 -5.86 15.59 -3.72
C PHE A 358 -5.73 16.24 -2.35
N ASP A 359 -6.75 16.01 -1.52
CA ASP A 359 -6.77 16.38 -0.11
C ASP A 359 -6.59 15.11 0.74
N PHE A 360 -5.38 14.83 1.12
CA PHE A 360 -5.04 13.61 1.88
C PHE A 360 -5.62 13.60 3.31
N SER A 361 -6.19 14.70 3.80
CA SER A 361 -6.96 14.69 5.05
C SER A 361 -8.23 13.82 4.96
N LYS A 362 -8.68 13.49 3.74
CA LYS A 362 -9.80 12.57 3.47
C LYS A 362 -9.40 11.10 3.50
N ILE A 363 -8.12 10.78 3.57
CA ILE A 363 -7.64 9.40 3.73
C ILE A 363 -7.83 9.00 5.19
N THR A 364 -9.01 8.46 5.48
CA THR A 364 -9.41 8.04 6.84
C THR A 364 -9.32 6.53 7.04
N MET A 365 -9.12 5.78 5.96
CA MET A 365 -8.92 4.34 5.94
C MET A 365 -7.43 3.99 5.96
N PRO A 366 -7.07 2.75 6.36
CA PRO A 366 -5.72 2.21 6.15
C PRO A 366 -5.30 2.29 4.68
N VAL A 367 -4.04 2.64 4.42
CA VAL A 367 -3.49 2.72 3.06
C VAL A 367 -2.16 2.02 2.94
N LEU A 368 -2.01 1.22 1.87
CA LEU A 368 -0.75 0.59 1.46
C LEU A 368 -0.29 1.23 0.15
N LEU A 369 0.90 1.81 0.15
CA LEU A 369 1.56 2.27 -1.07
C LEU A 369 2.68 1.31 -1.44
N MET A 370 2.72 0.92 -2.72
CA MET A 370 3.75 0.02 -3.24
C MET A 370 4.36 0.57 -4.52
N THR A 371 5.63 0.27 -4.77
CA THR A 371 6.30 0.55 -6.03
C THR A 371 7.44 -0.44 -6.24
N GLY A 372 7.86 -0.65 -7.47
CA GLY A 372 9.04 -1.47 -7.77
C GLY A 372 10.33 -0.72 -7.48
N GLU A 373 11.36 -1.46 -7.07
CA GLU A 373 12.71 -0.92 -6.79
C GLU A 373 13.30 -0.16 -7.98
N HIS A 374 12.96 -0.60 -9.20
CA HIS A 374 13.44 -0.05 -10.47
C HIS A 374 12.36 0.72 -11.24
N ASP A 375 11.28 1.11 -10.58
CA ASP A 375 10.22 1.90 -11.22
C ASP A 375 10.76 3.27 -11.64
N LYS A 376 10.71 3.55 -12.95
CA LYS A 376 11.18 4.80 -13.56
C LYS A 376 10.07 5.85 -13.69
N LEU A 377 8.79 5.42 -13.63
CA LEU A 377 7.62 6.28 -13.77
C LEU A 377 7.11 6.79 -12.43
N ALA A 378 7.23 5.98 -11.39
CA ALA A 378 6.87 6.29 -10.01
C ALA A 378 7.97 5.78 -9.06
N PRO A 379 9.14 6.44 -9.03
CA PRO A 379 10.30 5.97 -8.27
C PRO A 379 10.01 5.80 -6.78
N PRO A 380 10.72 4.88 -6.08
CA PRO A 380 10.48 4.62 -4.66
C PRO A 380 10.50 5.85 -3.76
N ASP A 381 11.39 6.81 -4.02
CA ASP A 381 11.47 8.04 -3.22
C ASP A 381 10.26 8.95 -3.41
N GLU A 382 9.69 9.00 -4.62
CA GLU A 382 8.46 9.74 -4.90
C GLU A 382 7.27 9.12 -4.16
N ILE A 383 7.06 7.82 -4.30
CA ILE A 383 5.94 7.12 -3.64
C ILE A 383 6.09 7.14 -2.11
N ARG A 384 7.31 7.00 -1.59
CA ARG A 384 7.59 7.20 -0.16
C ARG A 384 7.29 8.64 0.28
N GLY A 385 7.56 9.62 -0.57
CA GLY A 385 7.19 11.02 -0.35
C GLY A 385 5.68 11.21 -0.23
N VAL A 386 4.89 10.57 -1.10
CA VAL A 386 3.42 10.60 -1.02
C VAL A 386 2.93 9.88 0.24
N ALA A 387 3.49 8.72 0.58
CA ALA A 387 3.16 8.00 1.81
C ALA A 387 3.39 8.88 3.06
N LYS A 388 4.50 9.61 3.12
CA LYS A 388 4.78 10.57 4.20
C LYS A 388 3.77 11.72 4.22
N ARG A 389 3.39 12.27 3.07
CA ARG A 389 2.37 13.34 3.00
C ARG A 389 1.03 12.85 3.54
N ILE A 390 0.61 11.62 3.20
CA ILE A 390 -0.59 11.01 3.76
C ILE A 390 -0.44 10.85 5.28
N PHE A 391 0.68 10.30 5.75
CA PHE A 391 0.96 10.12 7.17
C PHE A 391 0.91 11.43 7.97
N GLU A 392 1.41 12.53 7.39
CA GLU A 392 1.45 13.84 8.03
C GLU A 392 0.10 14.57 7.99
N THR A 393 -0.78 14.25 7.03
CA THR A 393 -2.00 15.01 6.74
C THR A 393 -3.26 14.29 7.17
N ALA A 394 -3.29 12.96 7.13
CA ALA A 394 -4.44 12.17 7.55
C ALA A 394 -4.73 12.39 9.04
N PRO A 395 -6.01 12.52 9.45
CA PRO A 395 -6.37 12.81 10.84
C PRO A 395 -5.89 11.71 11.81
N GLU A 396 -5.94 10.48 11.36
CA GLU A 396 -5.54 9.30 12.11
C GLU A 396 -4.84 8.32 11.15
N PRO A 397 -3.54 8.55 10.86
CA PRO A 397 -2.85 7.80 9.83
C PRO A 397 -2.71 6.31 10.18
N ASP A 398 -2.89 5.45 9.18
CA ASP A 398 -2.44 4.06 9.13
C ASP A 398 -1.86 3.82 7.74
N VAL A 399 -0.58 4.10 7.60
CA VAL A 399 0.13 4.12 6.32
C VAL A 399 1.15 2.99 6.28
N ARG A 400 1.13 2.23 5.18
CA ARG A 400 2.11 1.20 4.84
C ARG A 400 2.84 1.61 3.58
N PHE A 401 4.14 1.41 3.55
CA PHE A 401 4.95 1.63 2.36
C PHE A 401 5.84 0.43 2.11
N GLU A 402 5.80 -0.11 0.88
CA GLU A 402 6.65 -1.24 0.49
C GLU A 402 7.29 -1.01 -0.89
N CYS A 403 8.58 -1.30 -0.95
CA CYS A 403 9.36 -1.32 -2.18
C CYS A 403 9.54 -2.77 -2.63
N VAL A 404 8.98 -3.12 -3.78
CA VAL A 404 9.02 -4.49 -4.34
C VAL A 404 10.35 -4.71 -5.03
N THR A 405 11.20 -5.54 -4.41
CA THR A 405 12.58 -5.77 -4.85
C THR A 405 12.65 -6.36 -6.26
N GLY A 406 13.58 -5.86 -7.07
CA GLY A 406 13.89 -6.33 -8.43
C GLY A 406 12.84 -5.98 -9.48
N ALA A 407 11.73 -5.35 -9.10
CA ALA A 407 10.62 -5.03 -10.00
C ALA A 407 10.67 -3.60 -10.53
N GLY A 408 10.09 -3.37 -11.70
CA GLY A 408 9.81 -2.06 -12.27
C GLY A 408 8.40 -1.57 -11.92
N HIS A 409 7.78 -0.85 -12.85
CA HIS A 409 6.47 -0.21 -12.68
C HIS A 409 5.32 -1.21 -12.51
N VAL A 410 5.37 -2.36 -13.16
CA VAL A 410 4.35 -3.41 -13.07
C VAL A 410 4.72 -4.46 -12.00
N CYS A 411 5.03 -3.97 -10.82
CA CYS A 411 5.63 -4.73 -9.73
C CYS A 411 4.79 -5.93 -9.25
N ASN A 412 3.47 -5.90 -9.44
CA ASN A 412 2.55 -7.00 -9.16
C ASN A 412 2.78 -8.22 -10.06
N LEU A 413 3.23 -8.00 -11.29
CA LEU A 413 3.54 -9.07 -12.27
C LEU A 413 5.00 -9.51 -12.16
N GLU A 414 5.93 -8.58 -11.98
CA GLU A 414 7.36 -8.85 -12.02
C GLU A 414 7.88 -9.60 -10.79
N ASN A 415 7.38 -9.25 -9.61
CA ASN A 415 7.67 -9.99 -8.37
C ASN A 415 6.39 -10.24 -7.57
N PRO A 416 5.52 -11.13 -8.06
CA PRO A 416 4.22 -11.40 -7.43
C PRO A 416 4.36 -11.97 -6.01
N ASN A 417 5.42 -12.68 -5.70
CA ASN A 417 5.63 -13.23 -4.35
C ASN A 417 5.80 -12.10 -3.32
N SER A 418 6.68 -11.14 -3.58
CA SER A 418 6.90 -10.00 -2.69
C SER A 418 5.66 -9.12 -2.61
N TYR A 419 5.06 -8.81 -3.77
CA TYR A 419 3.83 -8.02 -3.86
C TYR A 419 2.68 -8.65 -3.07
N ASN A 420 2.40 -9.93 -3.32
CA ASN A 420 1.29 -10.66 -2.69
C ASN A 420 1.51 -10.83 -1.18
N THR A 421 2.75 -11.02 -0.73
CA THR A 421 3.06 -11.08 0.71
C THR A 421 2.67 -9.77 1.40
N ALA A 422 3.07 -8.62 0.86
CA ALA A 422 2.73 -7.31 1.41
C ALA A 422 1.21 -7.04 1.35
N LEU A 423 0.58 -7.37 0.22
CA LEU A 423 -0.85 -7.20 -0.01
C LEU A 423 -1.69 -8.04 0.96
N VAL A 424 -1.41 -9.33 1.07
CA VAL A 424 -2.17 -10.26 1.94
C VAL A 424 -1.96 -9.91 3.40
N ASP A 425 -0.73 -9.63 3.82
CA ASP A 425 -0.44 -9.20 5.20
C ASP A 425 -1.21 -7.91 5.56
N PHE A 426 -1.30 -6.97 4.62
CA PHE A 426 -2.10 -5.75 4.80
C PHE A 426 -3.59 -6.04 4.86
N ILE A 427 -4.14 -6.80 3.91
CA ILE A 427 -5.57 -7.15 3.84
C ILE A 427 -6.01 -7.89 5.11
N MET A 428 -5.25 -8.88 5.55
CA MET A 428 -5.58 -9.65 6.78
C MET A 428 -5.64 -8.77 8.04
N ARG A 429 -4.95 -7.64 8.05
CA ARG A 429 -4.97 -6.69 9.17
C ARG A 429 -6.19 -5.76 9.14
N VAL A 430 -6.79 -5.52 7.97
CA VAL A 430 -7.85 -4.51 7.81
C VAL A 430 -9.25 -5.08 7.67
N ILE A 431 -9.40 -6.39 7.39
CA ILE A 431 -10.71 -7.04 7.18
C ILE A 431 -11.17 -7.93 8.34
N GLN A 432 -10.44 -7.94 9.46
CA GLN A 432 -10.77 -8.76 10.65
C GLN A 432 -11.92 -8.18 11.45
#